data_d871aac4d6336f83cd772c569c1fbdf8
#
_entry.id   d871aac4d6336f83cd772c569c1fbdf8
#
_cell.length_a   1.000
_cell.length_b   1.000
_cell.length_c   1.000
_cell.angle_alpha   90.00
_cell.angle_beta   90.00
_cell.angle_gamma   90.00
#
_symmetry.space_group_name_H-M   'P 1'
#
loop_
_entity.id
_entity.type
_entity.pdbx_description
1 polymer ?
#
loop_
_entity_poly.entity_id
_entity_poly.type
_entity_poly.pdbx_seq_one_letter_code
_entity_poly.pdbx_strand_id
1 'polypeptide(L)'
;GIYPLPSRRVAAYDEYPDFFFQPQVYRSDGEHVLLPAGKYSITFTRGPEYITQKMQLIVPSNTSSYEASFKLKRWINMAQLGWYSADHHVHAAGCSHYESPEEGVKPLDMWRQELGEDLNIAAVLAWGPSWYYQKTFFTGKDDPLSTSRNIMRNDVEVSGFPSSHAGHVVLLRLKEDDYPGTTKIEEWPSWTFPVLTWAKSQNAVVGYAHSGWGLEPVSPTTNLPNYAMPKMDGIGANEFVVTVTQNLADFYSAGDTPAPWELNMWYHALNCGFTPRLSGETDYPCIFDERVGIARSYFKPEGPLSYDGYVAAIKKGRSYVSDGSSHIIDFSVNTLEAGTKDSKLYLKGKQTVKITAKVA
;
A
#
# COMPACT_ATOMS: atom_id res chain seq x y z
N GLY A 1 -24.66 0.20 22.53
CA GLY A 1 -23.90 -0.75 21.73
C GLY A 1 -22.83 -0.07 20.92
N ILE A 2 -21.79 -0.79 20.58
CA ILE A 2 -20.76 -0.33 19.62
C ILE A 2 -21.30 -0.60 18.23
N TYR A 3 -21.35 0.41 17.40
CA TYR A 3 -21.75 0.35 16.01
C TYR A 3 -20.66 1.00 15.17
N PRO A 4 -20.08 0.31 14.20
CA PRO A 4 -20.26 -1.09 13.82
C PRO A 4 -19.71 -2.07 14.86
N LEU A 5 -20.09 -3.34 14.74
CA LEU A 5 -19.54 -4.40 15.57
C LEU A 5 -18.14 -4.76 15.06
N PRO A 6 -17.17 -4.99 15.96
CA PRO A 6 -15.90 -5.56 15.57
C PRO A 6 -16.11 -6.92 14.90
N SER A 7 -15.53 -7.13 13.75
CA SER A 7 -15.62 -8.40 13.04
C SER A 7 -14.24 -8.83 12.55
N ARG A 8 -13.99 -10.14 12.64
CA ARG A 8 -12.85 -10.80 12.00
C ARG A 8 -13.25 -11.52 10.72
N ARG A 9 -14.47 -11.29 10.26
CA ARG A 9 -14.93 -11.75 8.96
C ARG A 9 -14.72 -10.67 7.93
N VAL A 10 -14.33 -11.09 6.74
CA VAL A 10 -14.24 -10.22 5.57
C VAL A 10 -15.64 -9.82 5.09
N ALA A 11 -16.55 -10.80 4.98
CA ALA A 11 -17.94 -10.55 4.63
C ALA A 11 -18.75 -10.05 5.83
N ALA A 12 -19.69 -9.15 5.58
CA ALA A 12 -20.59 -8.65 6.60
C ALA A 12 -21.56 -9.74 7.11
N TYR A 13 -21.96 -9.61 8.38
CA TYR A 13 -23.09 -10.38 8.90
C TYR A 13 -24.40 -9.87 8.30
N ASP A 14 -25.37 -10.77 8.11
CA ASP A 14 -26.69 -10.45 7.54
C ASP A 14 -27.42 -9.32 8.30
N GLU A 15 -27.26 -9.29 9.63
CA GLU A 15 -27.86 -8.26 10.49
C GLU A 15 -27.24 -6.87 10.29
N TYR A 16 -26.03 -6.80 9.78
CA TYR A 16 -25.26 -5.56 9.62
C TYR A 16 -24.52 -5.52 8.27
N PRO A 17 -25.25 -5.52 7.16
CA PRO A 17 -24.66 -5.67 5.82
C PRO A 17 -23.79 -4.48 5.39
N ASP A 18 -23.88 -3.35 6.09
CA ASP A 18 -23.07 -2.15 5.82
C ASP A 18 -21.72 -2.13 6.56
N PHE A 19 -21.50 -3.07 7.49
CA PHE A 19 -20.35 -3.08 8.39
C PHE A 19 -19.56 -4.38 8.22
N PHE A 20 -18.60 -4.36 7.34
CA PHE A 20 -17.75 -5.49 7.05
C PHE A 20 -16.28 -5.05 6.99
N PHE A 21 -15.38 -6.00 7.03
CA PHE A 21 -13.95 -5.82 7.00
C PHE A 21 -13.44 -5.13 8.26
N GLN A 22 -13.77 -3.83 8.42
CA GLN A 22 -13.35 -2.97 9.53
C GLN A 22 -14.51 -2.07 9.99
N PRO A 23 -14.39 -1.40 11.15
CA PRO A 23 -15.47 -0.61 11.73
C PRO A 23 -15.86 0.66 10.97
N GLN A 24 -15.06 1.13 10.04
CA GLN A 24 -15.39 2.32 9.24
C GLN A 24 -16.36 1.99 8.11
N VAL A 25 -17.19 2.96 7.77
CA VAL A 25 -18.18 2.85 6.70
C VAL A 25 -17.90 3.89 5.63
N TYR A 26 -17.67 3.45 4.42
CA TYR A 26 -17.43 4.32 3.27
C TYR A 26 -18.68 4.43 2.42
N ARG A 27 -19.10 5.68 2.17
CA ARG A 27 -20.27 5.99 1.32
C ARG A 27 -19.97 7.17 0.42
N SER A 28 -20.43 7.06 -0.80
CA SER A 28 -20.46 8.19 -1.73
C SER A 28 -21.66 9.11 -1.43
N ASP A 29 -21.66 10.30 -2.00
CA ASP A 29 -22.81 11.21 -1.89
C ASP A 29 -24.07 10.57 -2.46
N GLY A 30 -25.18 10.70 -1.72
CA GLY A 30 -26.46 10.08 -2.05
C GLY A 30 -26.62 8.61 -1.65
N GLU A 31 -25.56 7.94 -1.22
CA GLU A 31 -25.68 6.59 -0.66
C GLU A 31 -26.21 6.64 0.80
N HIS A 32 -26.64 5.50 1.30
CA HIS A 32 -27.22 5.39 2.63
C HIS A 32 -26.55 4.29 3.47
N VAL A 33 -26.82 4.31 4.74
CA VAL A 33 -26.48 3.27 5.71
C VAL A 33 -27.68 3.01 6.62
N LEU A 34 -27.90 1.75 6.99
CA LEU A 34 -28.99 1.38 7.90
C LEU A 34 -28.55 1.59 9.35
N LEU A 35 -29.26 2.44 10.07
CA LEU A 35 -29.02 2.71 11.49
C LEU A 35 -30.34 2.67 12.28
N PRO A 36 -30.38 2.08 13.48
CA PRO A 36 -31.50 2.24 14.40
C PRO A 36 -31.73 3.69 14.77
N ALA A 37 -32.95 4.03 15.17
CA ALA A 37 -33.24 5.31 15.79
C ALA A 37 -32.37 5.51 17.03
N GLY A 38 -31.78 6.69 17.20
CA GLY A 38 -30.90 6.95 18.35
C GLY A 38 -30.00 8.18 18.19
N LYS A 39 -29.14 8.37 19.17
CA LYS A 39 -28.11 9.41 19.18
C LYS A 39 -26.76 8.80 18.89
N TYR A 40 -26.05 9.34 17.91
CA TYR A 40 -24.75 8.86 17.46
C TYR A 40 -23.71 9.97 17.54
N SER A 41 -22.52 9.64 18.05
CA SER A 41 -21.34 10.46 17.86
C SER A 41 -20.61 9.98 16.63
N ILE A 42 -20.57 10.81 15.60
CA ILE A 42 -19.98 10.47 14.31
C ILE A 42 -18.66 11.19 14.15
N THR A 43 -17.62 10.43 13.79
CA THR A 43 -16.33 10.95 13.33
C THR A 43 -16.27 10.72 11.81
N PHE A 44 -15.94 11.76 11.05
CA PHE A 44 -15.90 11.65 9.59
C PHE A 44 -14.72 12.41 9.01
N THR A 45 -14.17 11.86 7.92
CA THR A 45 -13.05 12.39 7.15
C THR A 45 -13.08 11.78 5.75
N ARG A 46 -12.09 12.11 4.91
CA ARG A 46 -11.80 11.45 3.64
C ARG A 46 -10.29 11.31 3.47
N GLY A 47 -9.68 10.47 4.31
CA GLY A 47 -8.24 10.28 4.32
C GLY A 47 -7.45 11.47 4.92
N PRO A 48 -6.10 11.37 4.91
CA PRO A 48 -5.25 12.25 5.72
C PRO A 48 -5.14 13.69 5.19
N GLU A 49 -5.47 13.96 3.93
CA GLU A 49 -5.50 15.33 3.40
C GLU A 49 -6.74 16.12 3.85
N TYR A 50 -7.65 15.48 4.61
CA TYR A 50 -8.83 16.12 5.16
C TYR A 50 -8.79 16.17 6.69
N ILE A 51 -9.29 17.28 7.23
CA ILE A 51 -9.42 17.46 8.68
C ILE A 51 -10.52 16.56 9.18
N THR A 52 -10.17 15.68 10.12
CA THR A 52 -11.13 14.84 10.83
C THR A 52 -12.10 15.71 11.64
N GLN A 53 -13.39 15.49 11.46
CA GLN A 53 -14.46 16.25 12.10
C GLN A 53 -15.34 15.31 12.92
N LYS A 54 -16.03 15.88 13.92
CA LYS A 54 -16.97 15.16 14.79
C LYS A 54 -18.31 15.90 14.83
N MET A 55 -19.41 15.15 14.85
CA MET A 55 -20.73 15.69 15.05
C MET A 55 -21.65 14.73 15.83
N GLN A 56 -22.69 15.26 16.40
CA GLN A 56 -23.80 14.45 16.93
C GLN A 56 -24.88 14.31 15.87
N LEU A 57 -25.29 13.09 15.61
CA LEU A 57 -26.40 12.76 14.72
C LEU A 57 -27.55 12.18 15.56
N ILE A 58 -28.75 12.69 15.36
CA ILE A 58 -29.95 12.12 15.97
C ILE A 58 -30.80 11.54 14.85
N VAL A 59 -30.96 10.22 14.87
CA VAL A 59 -31.85 9.50 13.95
C VAL A 59 -33.21 9.38 14.64
N PRO A 60 -34.27 10.02 14.10
CA PRO A 60 -35.61 10.00 14.71
C PRO A 60 -36.24 8.61 14.65
N SER A 61 -37.09 8.28 15.65
CA SER A 61 -37.79 7.00 15.71
C SER A 61 -39.04 6.90 14.84
N ASN A 62 -39.50 8.01 14.32
CA ASN A 62 -40.77 8.10 13.57
C ASN A 62 -40.58 8.32 12.08
N THR A 63 -39.45 8.00 11.52
CA THR A 63 -39.14 8.13 10.10
C THR A 63 -38.54 6.86 9.54
N SER A 64 -38.79 6.56 8.28
CA SER A 64 -38.16 5.48 7.54
C SER A 64 -36.86 5.91 6.84
N SER A 65 -36.61 7.22 6.75
CA SER A 65 -35.38 7.79 6.18
C SER A 65 -35.07 9.12 6.85
N TYR A 66 -33.77 9.44 6.91
CA TYR A 66 -33.27 10.68 7.46
C TYR A 66 -32.04 11.12 6.68
N GLU A 67 -32.03 12.36 6.22
CA GLU A 67 -30.90 12.93 5.48
C GLU A 67 -29.91 13.58 6.42
N ALA A 68 -28.61 13.27 6.23
CA ALA A 68 -27.52 13.89 6.95
C ALA A 68 -26.47 14.42 5.97
N SER A 69 -25.95 15.59 6.23
CA SER A 69 -24.93 16.23 5.40
C SER A 69 -23.60 16.35 6.15
N PHE A 70 -22.53 15.88 5.51
CA PHE A 70 -21.16 15.89 6.05
C PHE A 70 -20.30 16.81 5.18
N LYS A 71 -19.95 18.01 5.70
CA LYS A 71 -19.10 18.97 4.98
C LYS A 71 -17.64 18.66 5.25
N LEU A 72 -16.99 18.01 4.30
CA LEU A 72 -15.56 17.71 4.37
C LEU A 72 -14.71 18.98 4.23
N LYS A 73 -13.61 19.04 4.98
CA LYS A 73 -12.66 20.15 4.92
C LYS A 73 -11.27 19.60 4.59
N ARG A 74 -10.81 19.86 3.38
CA ARG A 74 -9.45 19.53 2.96
C ARG A 74 -8.48 20.61 3.49
N TRP A 75 -7.32 20.20 4.04
CA TRP A 75 -6.26 21.12 4.49
C TRP A 75 -5.14 21.27 3.47
N ILE A 76 -4.89 20.24 2.67
CA ILE A 76 -3.95 20.27 1.55
C ILE A 76 -4.52 19.46 0.38
N ASN A 77 -4.11 19.79 -0.84
CA ASN A 77 -4.44 19.02 -2.04
C ASN A 77 -3.15 18.71 -2.81
N MET A 78 -2.56 17.56 -2.52
CA MET A 78 -1.30 17.15 -3.12
C MET A 78 -1.42 16.89 -4.62
N ALA A 79 -2.57 16.43 -5.10
CA ALA A 79 -2.82 16.21 -6.53
C ALA A 79 -2.75 17.53 -7.34
N GLN A 80 -3.18 18.67 -6.77
CA GLN A 80 -3.02 19.98 -7.41
C GLN A 80 -1.55 20.43 -7.48
N LEU A 81 -0.69 19.87 -6.64
CA LEU A 81 0.76 20.12 -6.67
C LEU A 81 1.51 19.08 -7.53
N GLY A 82 0.77 18.19 -8.22
CA GLY A 82 1.29 17.15 -9.08
C GLY A 82 1.76 15.89 -8.36
N TRP A 83 1.43 15.74 -7.07
CA TRP A 83 1.71 14.57 -6.25
C TRP A 83 0.44 13.76 -6.03
N TYR A 84 0.50 12.47 -6.32
CA TYR A 84 -0.62 11.54 -6.15
C TYR A 84 -0.28 10.50 -5.09
N SER A 85 -1.30 10.07 -4.34
CA SER A 85 -1.16 9.09 -3.29
C SER A 85 -1.38 7.66 -3.80
N ALA A 86 -0.64 6.70 -3.25
CA ALA A 86 -0.78 5.30 -3.57
C ALA A 86 -0.54 4.41 -2.35
N ASP A 87 -1.32 3.33 -2.24
CA ASP A 87 -1.03 2.19 -1.40
C ASP A 87 -0.90 0.97 -2.30
N HIS A 88 0.29 0.38 -2.31
CA HIS A 88 0.57 -0.72 -3.22
C HIS A 88 0.32 -2.09 -2.61
N HIS A 89 -0.14 -2.15 -1.36
CA HIS A 89 -0.33 -3.40 -0.66
C HIS A 89 -1.62 -3.38 0.15
N VAL A 90 -2.70 -3.72 -0.51
CA VAL A 90 -4.00 -3.92 0.12
C VAL A 90 -4.62 -5.22 -0.37
N HIS A 91 -5.40 -5.88 0.49
CA HIS A 91 -6.07 -7.12 0.16
C HIS A 91 -7.59 -6.96 0.18
N ALA A 92 -8.26 -7.58 -0.78
CA ALA A 92 -9.71 -7.74 -0.80
C ALA A 92 -10.17 -8.97 0.02
N ALA A 93 -9.37 -9.40 0.99
CA ALA A 93 -9.62 -10.56 1.83
C ALA A 93 -8.98 -10.37 3.19
N GLY A 94 -9.37 -11.19 4.16
CA GLY A 94 -8.76 -11.19 5.48
C GLY A 94 -7.39 -11.87 5.50
N CYS A 95 -6.67 -11.66 6.58
CA CYS A 95 -5.45 -12.39 6.90
C CYS A 95 -5.70 -13.75 7.52
N SER A 96 -4.64 -14.51 7.75
CA SER A 96 -4.68 -15.81 8.41
C SER A 96 -5.30 -15.77 9.82
N HIS A 97 -5.34 -14.62 10.46
CA HIS A 97 -5.97 -14.43 11.78
C HIS A 97 -7.46 -14.09 11.71
N TYR A 98 -8.05 -13.98 10.52
CA TYR A 98 -9.48 -13.83 10.32
C TYR A 98 -10.18 -15.19 10.40
N GLU A 99 -11.51 -15.20 10.64
CA GLU A 99 -12.31 -16.41 10.75
C GLU A 99 -12.32 -17.23 9.45
N SER A 100 -12.32 -16.54 8.31
CA SER A 100 -12.37 -17.14 6.97
C SER A 100 -11.44 -16.38 6.04
N PRO A 101 -10.12 -16.62 6.10
CA PRO A 101 -9.14 -15.89 5.31
C PRO A 101 -9.25 -16.13 3.79
N GLU A 102 -9.91 -17.23 3.38
CA GLU A 102 -10.23 -17.53 1.98
C GLU A 102 -11.39 -16.72 1.42
N GLU A 103 -12.21 -16.12 2.27
CA GLU A 103 -13.29 -15.23 1.85
C GLU A 103 -12.73 -13.86 1.43
N GLY A 104 -13.41 -13.21 0.49
CA GLY A 104 -13.04 -11.90 0.03
C GLY A 104 -14.24 -11.01 -0.23
N VAL A 105 -13.97 -9.73 -0.42
CA VAL A 105 -14.95 -8.73 -0.83
C VAL A 105 -14.81 -8.42 -2.32
N LYS A 106 -15.84 -7.84 -2.90
CA LYS A 106 -15.87 -7.49 -4.32
C LYS A 106 -15.02 -6.24 -4.61
N PRO A 107 -14.55 -6.06 -5.84
CA PRO A 107 -13.82 -4.85 -6.23
C PRO A 107 -14.51 -3.54 -5.85
N LEU A 108 -15.84 -3.47 -5.93
CA LEU A 108 -16.60 -2.29 -5.52
C LEU A 108 -16.41 -1.91 -4.05
N ASP A 109 -16.23 -2.89 -3.18
CA ASP A 109 -16.04 -2.64 -1.74
C ASP A 109 -14.64 -2.07 -1.49
N MET A 110 -13.62 -2.59 -2.17
CA MET A 110 -12.26 -2.02 -2.12
C MET A 110 -12.21 -0.63 -2.76
N TRP A 111 -12.92 -0.43 -3.87
CA TRP A 111 -13.05 0.87 -4.51
C TRP A 111 -13.62 1.93 -3.58
N ARG A 112 -14.62 1.58 -2.76
CA ARG A 112 -15.17 2.49 -1.75
C ARG A 112 -14.15 2.88 -0.69
N GLN A 113 -13.31 1.94 -0.27
CA GLN A 113 -12.25 2.21 0.69
C GLN A 113 -11.17 3.13 0.10
N GLU A 114 -10.75 2.87 -1.14
CA GLU A 114 -9.83 3.73 -1.88
C GLU A 114 -10.35 5.18 -1.99
N LEU A 115 -11.61 5.34 -2.44
CA LEU A 115 -12.24 6.64 -2.54
C LEU A 115 -12.42 7.33 -1.18
N GLY A 116 -12.76 6.56 -0.15
CA GLY A 116 -12.98 7.05 1.21
C GLY A 116 -11.71 7.54 1.89
N GLU A 117 -10.56 6.98 1.54
CA GLU A 117 -9.25 7.37 2.04
C GLU A 117 -8.49 8.30 1.07
N ASP A 118 -9.16 8.78 0.02
CA ASP A 118 -8.63 9.71 -1.00
C ASP A 118 -7.32 9.20 -1.63
N LEU A 119 -7.23 7.89 -1.84
CA LEU A 119 -6.13 7.28 -2.57
C LEU A 119 -6.33 7.50 -4.08
N ASN A 120 -5.25 7.85 -4.77
CA ASN A 120 -5.26 7.93 -6.23
C ASN A 120 -4.94 6.61 -6.89
N ILE A 121 -4.16 5.75 -6.22
CA ILE A 121 -3.83 4.39 -6.68
C ILE A 121 -4.01 3.41 -5.51
N ALA A 122 -4.69 2.30 -5.76
CA ALA A 122 -4.67 1.12 -4.91
C ALA A 122 -4.29 -0.11 -5.73
N ALA A 123 -3.24 -0.82 -5.31
CA ALA A 123 -2.94 -2.15 -5.83
C ALA A 123 -3.56 -3.19 -4.88
N VAL A 124 -4.63 -3.82 -5.34
CA VAL A 124 -5.33 -4.88 -4.60
C VAL A 124 -4.67 -6.21 -4.93
N LEU A 125 -4.03 -6.83 -3.94
CA LEU A 125 -3.17 -7.97 -4.15
C LEU A 125 -3.88 -9.29 -3.83
N ALA A 126 -3.88 -10.22 -4.79
CA ALA A 126 -4.19 -11.61 -4.50
C ALA A 126 -3.04 -12.25 -3.74
N TRP A 127 -3.34 -13.06 -2.72
CA TRP A 127 -2.36 -13.72 -1.87
C TRP A 127 -2.82 -15.12 -1.44
N GLY A 128 -1.94 -15.95 -0.90
CA GLY A 128 -2.10 -17.37 -0.62
C GLY A 128 -3.49 -17.87 -0.23
N PRO A 129 -3.98 -17.66 1.00
CA PRO A 129 -5.26 -18.25 1.44
C PRO A 129 -6.47 -17.86 0.59
N SER A 130 -6.50 -16.64 0.07
CA SER A 130 -7.62 -16.15 -0.77
C SER A 130 -7.29 -16.13 -2.27
N TRP A 131 -6.18 -16.75 -2.68
CA TRP A 131 -5.70 -16.75 -4.05
C TRP A 131 -6.78 -17.03 -5.08
N TYR A 132 -7.47 -18.16 -4.93
CA TYR A 132 -8.45 -18.62 -5.92
C TYR A 132 -9.70 -17.75 -6.00
N TYR A 133 -10.01 -16.99 -4.96
CA TYR A 133 -11.07 -16.00 -5.00
C TYR A 133 -10.58 -14.70 -5.65
N GLN A 134 -9.50 -14.11 -5.15
CA GLN A 134 -9.05 -12.78 -5.57
C GLN A 134 -8.51 -12.76 -7.02
N LYS A 135 -7.84 -13.81 -7.46
CA LYS A 135 -7.35 -13.91 -8.85
C LYS A 135 -8.48 -13.85 -9.90
N THR A 136 -9.73 -14.13 -9.52
CA THR A 136 -10.87 -14.01 -10.43
C THR A 136 -11.09 -12.57 -10.91
N PHE A 137 -10.54 -11.59 -10.20
CA PHE A 137 -10.59 -10.18 -10.55
C PHE A 137 -9.35 -9.69 -11.31
N PHE A 138 -8.32 -10.51 -11.41
CA PHE A 138 -7.11 -10.16 -12.16
C PHE A 138 -7.41 -10.09 -13.66
N THR A 139 -6.98 -9.01 -14.31
CA THR A 139 -7.16 -8.81 -15.76
C THR A 139 -5.88 -8.36 -16.46
N GLY A 140 -4.80 -8.14 -15.72
CA GLY A 140 -3.58 -7.52 -16.24
C GLY A 140 -3.74 -6.05 -16.65
N LYS A 141 -4.86 -5.40 -16.26
CA LYS A 141 -5.23 -4.01 -16.59
C LYS A 141 -5.83 -3.33 -15.37
N ASP A 142 -6.02 -2.02 -15.49
CA ASP A 142 -6.75 -1.24 -14.48
C ASP A 142 -8.19 -1.76 -14.37
N ASP A 143 -8.71 -1.79 -13.14
CA ASP A 143 -10.07 -2.22 -12.87
C ASP A 143 -11.09 -1.30 -13.59
N PRO A 144 -12.18 -1.84 -14.13
CA PRO A 144 -13.22 -1.02 -14.80
C PRO A 144 -13.84 0.09 -13.96
N LEU A 145 -13.79 0.02 -12.63
CA LEU A 145 -14.22 1.08 -11.72
C LEU A 145 -13.31 2.30 -11.74
N SER A 146 -12.09 2.17 -12.26
CA SER A 146 -11.09 3.23 -12.28
C SER A 146 -11.56 4.46 -13.06
N THR A 147 -11.11 5.62 -12.60
CA THR A 147 -11.39 6.92 -13.20
C THR A 147 -10.08 7.64 -13.56
N SER A 148 -10.17 8.84 -14.11
CA SER A 148 -9.00 9.69 -14.34
C SER A 148 -8.33 10.21 -13.06
N ARG A 149 -8.92 10.00 -11.87
CA ARG A 149 -8.42 10.51 -10.58
C ARG A 149 -8.07 9.43 -9.57
N ASN A 150 -8.68 8.28 -9.70
CA ASN A 150 -8.50 7.14 -8.82
C ASN A 150 -8.39 5.88 -9.68
N ILE A 151 -7.40 5.07 -9.45
CA ILE A 151 -7.11 3.87 -10.25
C ILE A 151 -6.89 2.70 -9.30
N MET A 152 -7.70 1.68 -9.46
CA MET A 152 -7.54 0.40 -8.80
C MET A 152 -7.03 -0.63 -9.80
N ARG A 153 -6.14 -1.52 -9.34
CA ARG A 153 -5.65 -2.62 -10.15
C ARG A 153 -5.44 -3.85 -9.28
N ASN A 154 -5.80 -5.00 -9.81
CA ASN A 154 -5.53 -6.28 -9.17
C ASN A 154 -4.15 -6.77 -9.62
N ASP A 155 -3.28 -7.02 -8.66
CA ASP A 155 -1.93 -7.55 -8.83
C ASP A 155 -1.69 -8.69 -7.81
N VAL A 156 -0.46 -9.04 -7.47
CA VAL A 156 -0.13 -10.23 -6.68
C VAL A 156 0.85 -9.91 -5.56
N GLU A 157 0.56 -10.42 -4.35
CA GLU A 157 1.55 -10.65 -3.31
C GLU A 157 1.86 -12.15 -3.22
N VAL A 158 3.11 -12.49 -3.33
CA VAL A 158 3.59 -13.87 -3.15
C VAL A 158 3.80 -14.12 -1.66
N SER A 159 2.71 -14.43 -0.97
CA SER A 159 2.59 -14.71 0.45
C SER A 159 1.73 -15.95 0.64
N GLY A 160 2.13 -16.89 1.49
CA GLY A 160 1.50 -18.21 1.58
C GLY A 160 1.84 -19.14 0.41
N PHE A 161 2.87 -18.83 -0.35
CA PHE A 161 3.44 -19.62 -1.44
C PHE A 161 4.70 -20.36 -0.96
N PRO A 162 5.23 -21.31 -1.73
CA PRO A 162 6.43 -22.05 -1.34
C PRO A 162 7.66 -21.16 -1.07
N SER A 163 7.75 -19.99 -1.70
CA SER A 163 8.86 -19.05 -1.52
C SER A 163 8.71 -18.13 -0.30
N SER A 164 7.61 -18.17 0.44
CA SER A 164 7.34 -17.21 1.53
C SER A 164 8.41 -17.20 2.61
N HIS A 165 9.09 -18.32 2.88
CA HIS A 165 10.20 -18.38 3.83
C HIS A 165 11.40 -17.52 3.42
N ALA A 166 11.51 -17.18 2.13
CA ALA A 166 12.57 -16.34 1.59
C ALA A 166 12.16 -14.85 1.54
N GLY A 167 10.89 -14.57 1.73
CA GLY A 167 10.28 -13.24 1.79
C GLY A 167 8.97 -13.16 1.02
N HIS A 168 8.09 -12.31 1.49
CA HIS A 168 6.91 -11.93 0.72
C HIS A 168 7.29 -10.88 -0.31
N VAL A 169 6.79 -11.01 -1.52
CA VAL A 169 7.11 -10.09 -2.61
C VAL A 169 5.85 -9.58 -3.29
N VAL A 170 5.82 -8.29 -3.54
CA VAL A 170 4.76 -7.59 -4.26
C VAL A 170 5.15 -7.46 -5.72
N LEU A 171 4.27 -7.89 -6.61
CA LEU A 171 4.46 -7.91 -8.05
C LEU A 171 3.45 -6.97 -8.69
N LEU A 172 3.87 -5.73 -8.98
CA LEU A 172 3.00 -4.70 -9.54
C LEU A 172 3.05 -4.68 -11.06
N ARG A 173 1.92 -4.45 -11.70
CA ARG A 173 1.80 -4.32 -13.15
C ARG A 173 2.06 -5.65 -13.90
N LEU A 174 1.62 -6.75 -13.33
CA LEU A 174 1.65 -8.03 -14.04
C LEU A 174 0.71 -8.00 -15.26
N LYS A 175 1.03 -8.82 -16.27
CA LYS A 175 0.17 -9.13 -17.42
C LYS A 175 -0.51 -10.48 -17.24
N GLU A 176 0.19 -11.40 -16.61
CA GLU A 176 -0.24 -12.76 -16.29
C GLU A 176 0.05 -13.00 -14.80
N ASP A 177 -0.85 -13.60 -14.08
CA ASP A 177 -0.76 -13.83 -12.64
C ASP A 177 -0.36 -15.27 -12.27
N ASP A 178 -0.39 -16.22 -13.19
CA ASP A 178 0.09 -17.59 -12.96
C ASP A 178 1.57 -17.75 -13.35
N TYR A 179 2.36 -18.36 -12.47
CA TYR A 179 3.74 -18.71 -12.78
C TYR A 179 3.78 -19.79 -13.88
N PRO A 180 4.64 -19.67 -14.90
CA PRO A 180 4.64 -20.58 -16.04
C PRO A 180 4.81 -22.05 -15.68
N GLY A 181 3.93 -22.91 -16.21
CA GLY A 181 3.99 -24.35 -16.01
C GLY A 181 3.39 -24.84 -14.70
N THR A 182 2.72 -23.96 -13.94
CA THR A 182 2.02 -24.33 -12.71
C THR A 182 0.51 -24.22 -12.87
N THR A 183 -0.23 -24.96 -12.05
CA THR A 183 -1.70 -24.92 -11.99
C THR A 183 -2.22 -24.57 -10.59
N LYS A 184 -1.33 -24.59 -9.61
CA LYS A 184 -1.59 -24.30 -8.20
C LYS A 184 -0.44 -23.49 -7.62
N ILE A 185 -0.73 -22.73 -6.57
CA ILE A 185 0.29 -21.92 -5.90
C ILE A 185 1.37 -22.79 -5.23
N GLU A 186 1.04 -24.01 -4.79
CA GLU A 186 1.97 -24.94 -4.18
C GLU A 186 3.04 -25.45 -5.16
N GLU A 187 2.84 -25.26 -6.45
CA GLU A 187 3.78 -25.65 -7.51
C GLU A 187 4.74 -24.52 -7.89
N TRP A 188 4.55 -23.32 -7.31
CA TRP A 188 5.42 -22.19 -7.58
C TRP A 188 6.84 -22.42 -7.02
N PRO A 189 7.83 -21.65 -7.48
CA PRO A 189 9.21 -21.79 -6.99
C PRO A 189 9.31 -21.62 -5.47
N SER A 190 10.26 -22.34 -4.87
CA SER A 190 10.55 -22.26 -3.43
C SER A 190 11.41 -21.06 -3.02
N TRP A 191 11.82 -20.22 -3.96
CA TRP A 191 12.62 -19.01 -3.73
C TRP A 191 12.04 -17.82 -4.47
N THR A 192 12.26 -16.61 -3.95
CA THR A 192 11.73 -15.39 -4.58
C THR A 192 12.48 -15.03 -5.86
N PHE A 193 13.75 -15.41 -5.98
CA PHE A 193 14.58 -15.10 -7.15
C PHE A 193 13.95 -15.47 -8.50
N PRO A 194 13.51 -16.74 -8.75
CA PRO A 194 12.86 -17.07 -10.00
C PRO A 194 11.50 -16.37 -10.20
N VAL A 195 10.75 -16.14 -9.13
CA VAL A 195 9.48 -15.43 -9.17
C VAL A 195 9.68 -13.97 -9.62
N LEU A 196 10.62 -13.27 -9.00
CA LEU A 196 10.97 -11.90 -9.36
C LEU A 196 11.51 -11.81 -10.80
N THR A 197 12.32 -12.79 -11.22
CA THR A 197 12.83 -12.86 -12.59
C THR A 197 11.69 -12.98 -13.60
N TRP A 198 10.72 -13.86 -13.33
CA TRP A 198 9.54 -14.01 -14.15
C TRP A 198 8.69 -12.74 -14.20
N ALA A 199 8.40 -12.14 -13.06
CA ALA A 199 7.63 -10.91 -13.01
C ALA A 199 8.31 -9.77 -13.79
N LYS A 200 9.61 -9.61 -13.65
CA LYS A 200 10.38 -8.60 -14.42
C LYS A 200 10.39 -8.88 -15.91
N SER A 201 10.31 -10.13 -16.35
CA SER A 201 10.18 -10.46 -17.79
C SER A 201 8.88 -9.91 -18.41
N GLN A 202 7.86 -9.64 -17.59
CA GLN A 202 6.61 -8.99 -17.96
C GLN A 202 6.67 -7.45 -17.89
N ASN A 203 7.82 -6.86 -17.53
CA ASN A 203 8.01 -5.46 -17.17
C ASN A 203 7.26 -5.05 -15.90
N ALA A 204 7.01 -5.96 -14.98
CA ALA A 204 6.50 -5.65 -13.66
C ALA A 204 7.52 -4.84 -12.85
N VAL A 205 7.02 -4.07 -11.88
CA VAL A 205 7.81 -3.41 -10.84
C VAL A 205 7.61 -4.19 -9.56
N VAL A 206 8.71 -4.65 -8.98
CA VAL A 206 8.66 -5.66 -7.93
C VAL A 206 9.49 -5.26 -6.72
N GLY A 207 9.06 -5.69 -5.54
CA GLY A 207 9.78 -5.43 -4.31
C GLY A 207 9.31 -6.33 -3.16
N TYR A 208 9.91 -6.12 -2.00
CA TYR A 208 9.58 -6.88 -0.80
C TYR A 208 8.53 -6.16 0.02
N ALA A 209 7.56 -6.92 0.52
CA ALA A 209 6.53 -6.49 1.46
C ALA A 209 7.05 -6.51 2.90
N HIS A 210 6.42 -5.69 3.79
CA HIS A 210 6.74 -5.59 5.22
C HIS A 210 8.23 -5.81 5.51
N SER A 211 9.03 -5.05 4.81
CA SER A 211 10.46 -5.28 4.57
C SER A 211 11.35 -5.19 5.81
N GLY A 212 10.85 -4.65 6.92
CA GLY A 212 11.57 -4.61 8.19
C GLY A 212 11.68 -5.99 8.87
N TRP A 213 10.74 -6.90 8.61
CA TRP A 213 10.76 -8.22 9.22
C TRP A 213 11.82 -9.13 8.58
N GLY A 214 12.33 -10.03 9.40
CA GLY A 214 13.39 -10.96 9.01
C GLY A 214 14.78 -10.35 8.90
N LEU A 215 14.90 -9.03 8.90
CA LEU A 215 16.14 -8.27 8.76
C LEU A 215 16.29 -7.20 9.84
N GLU A 216 15.73 -7.42 11.02
CA GLU A 216 15.78 -6.47 12.13
C GLU A 216 17.21 -6.21 12.58
N PRO A 217 17.54 -4.94 12.86
CA PRO A 217 18.86 -4.58 13.37
C PRO A 217 19.08 -5.12 14.79
N VAL A 218 20.34 -5.34 15.16
CA VAL A 218 20.65 -5.58 16.56
C VAL A 218 20.55 -4.28 17.37
N SER A 219 20.18 -4.41 18.64
CA SER A 219 20.17 -3.27 19.56
C SER A 219 21.61 -2.81 19.90
N PRO A 220 21.84 -1.49 20.05
CA PRO A 220 20.90 -0.39 19.96
C PRO A 220 20.63 0.07 18.53
N THR A 221 19.39 0.48 18.24
CA THR A 221 18.98 0.99 16.92
C THR A 221 19.32 2.46 16.69
N THR A 222 20.13 3.07 17.56
CA THR A 222 20.54 4.49 17.47
C THR A 222 21.60 4.73 16.39
N ASN A 223 22.33 3.69 15.98
CA ASN A 223 23.40 3.76 14.99
C ASN A 223 23.08 2.83 13.82
N LEU A 224 22.32 3.32 12.86
CA LEU A 224 22.00 2.60 11.63
C LEU A 224 22.97 3.01 10.50
N PRO A 225 23.35 2.08 9.60
CA PRO A 225 22.99 0.67 9.64
C PRO A 225 23.86 -0.10 10.63
N ASN A 226 23.27 -1.10 11.27
CA ASN A 226 24.02 -2.07 12.07
C ASN A 226 23.74 -3.51 11.59
N TYR A 227 24.38 -4.49 12.23
CA TYR A 227 24.28 -5.87 11.78
C TYR A 227 22.86 -6.39 11.81
N ALA A 228 22.47 -7.09 10.73
CA ALA A 228 21.23 -7.84 10.60
C ALA A 228 21.52 -9.18 9.92
N MET A 229 20.78 -10.22 10.29
CA MET A 229 20.90 -11.54 9.71
C MET A 229 19.54 -12.02 9.24
N PRO A 230 19.41 -12.53 8.00
CA PRO A 230 18.17 -13.14 7.53
C PRO A 230 17.74 -14.29 8.44
N LYS A 231 16.50 -14.24 8.92
CA LYS A 231 15.92 -15.23 9.84
C LYS A 231 15.27 -16.41 9.13
N MET A 232 14.83 -16.21 7.88
CA MET A 232 14.05 -17.19 7.13
C MET A 232 12.78 -17.62 7.88
N ASP A 233 12.09 -16.62 8.43
CA ASP A 233 10.94 -16.80 9.33
C ASP A 233 9.59 -16.97 8.61
N GLY A 234 9.59 -16.93 7.28
CA GLY A 234 8.40 -17.16 6.47
C GLY A 234 7.61 -15.93 6.09
N ILE A 235 8.01 -14.73 6.55
CA ILE A 235 7.33 -13.45 6.24
C ILE A 235 8.30 -12.32 5.89
N GLY A 236 9.51 -12.34 6.38
CA GLY A 236 10.47 -11.25 6.22
C GLY A 236 11.18 -11.24 4.87
N ALA A 237 11.86 -10.14 4.57
CA ALA A 237 12.56 -9.89 3.30
C ALA A 237 13.94 -10.63 3.23
N ASN A 238 13.96 -11.91 3.54
CA ASN A 238 15.19 -12.67 3.81
C ASN A 238 16.09 -12.84 2.58
N GLU A 239 15.53 -13.02 1.37
CA GLU A 239 16.32 -13.15 0.14
C GLU A 239 16.66 -11.79 -0.50
N PHE A 240 16.19 -10.68 0.07
CA PHE A 240 16.48 -9.33 -0.44
C PHE A 240 17.97 -9.07 -0.62
N VAL A 241 18.78 -9.54 0.31
CA VAL A 241 20.25 -9.37 0.27
C VAL A 241 20.90 -10.01 -0.96
N VAL A 242 20.25 -11.00 -1.56
CA VAL A 242 20.67 -11.65 -2.81
C VAL A 242 20.03 -10.94 -4.01
N THR A 243 18.73 -10.78 -4.00
CA THR A 243 17.95 -10.29 -5.15
C THR A 243 18.25 -8.83 -5.49
N VAL A 244 18.58 -8.00 -4.50
CA VAL A 244 18.99 -6.61 -4.74
C VAL A 244 20.29 -6.53 -5.56
N THR A 245 21.23 -7.46 -5.34
CA THR A 245 22.50 -7.50 -6.09
C THR A 245 22.31 -7.90 -7.55
N GLN A 246 21.21 -8.56 -7.86
CA GLN A 246 20.86 -9.01 -9.21
C GLN A 246 19.87 -8.03 -9.91
N ASN A 247 19.62 -6.87 -9.30
CA ASN A 247 18.67 -5.87 -9.80
C ASN A 247 17.24 -6.45 -9.96
N LEU A 248 16.87 -7.37 -9.08
CA LEU A 248 15.56 -8.03 -9.05
C LEU A 248 14.60 -7.41 -8.03
N ALA A 249 15.04 -6.45 -7.21
CA ALA A 249 14.20 -5.68 -6.32
C ALA A 249 14.23 -4.20 -6.76
N ASP A 250 13.13 -3.68 -7.27
CA ASP A 250 12.99 -2.28 -7.68
C ASP A 250 12.72 -1.39 -6.45
N PHE A 251 11.96 -1.91 -5.48
CA PHE A 251 11.65 -1.21 -4.24
C PHE A 251 11.78 -2.11 -3.00
N TYR A 252 11.86 -1.44 -1.87
CA TYR A 252 11.83 -1.97 -0.53
C TYR A 252 10.69 -1.27 0.19
N SER A 253 9.73 -1.99 0.73
CA SER A 253 8.53 -1.37 1.31
C SER A 253 8.84 -0.66 2.62
N ALA A 254 8.00 0.26 2.99
CA ALA A 254 8.14 1.04 4.20
C ALA A 254 6.79 1.55 4.71
N GLY A 255 6.70 1.69 6.02
CA GLY A 255 5.59 2.32 6.70
C GLY A 255 4.71 1.36 7.50
N ASP A 256 4.74 0.08 7.22
CA ASP A 256 3.96 -0.95 7.93
C ASP A 256 4.77 -1.74 8.95
N THR A 257 6.10 -1.63 8.93
CA THR A 257 7.00 -2.20 9.92
C THR A 257 7.78 -1.10 10.65
N PRO A 258 8.47 -1.41 11.78
CA PRO A 258 9.23 -0.37 12.49
C PRO A 258 10.28 0.29 11.61
N ALA A 259 10.23 1.61 11.45
CA ALA A 259 11.15 2.37 10.60
C ALA A 259 12.65 2.09 10.82
N PRO A 260 13.16 1.85 12.05
CA PRO A 260 14.55 1.45 12.23
C PRO A 260 14.90 0.12 11.55
N TRP A 261 13.96 -0.81 11.43
CA TRP A 261 14.18 -2.10 10.78
C TRP A 261 14.27 -1.94 9.27
N GLU A 262 13.31 -1.21 8.70
CA GLU A 262 13.27 -0.90 7.26
C GLU A 262 14.53 -0.13 6.83
N LEU A 263 14.84 0.95 7.52
CA LEU A 263 15.97 1.83 7.21
C LEU A 263 17.32 1.14 7.38
N ASN A 264 17.45 0.20 8.32
CA ASN A 264 18.69 -0.51 8.56
C ASN A 264 19.18 -1.23 7.30
N MET A 265 18.35 -2.08 6.73
CA MET A 265 18.72 -2.85 5.54
C MET A 265 18.79 -1.96 4.29
N TRP A 266 17.91 -0.98 4.19
CA TRP A 266 17.95 -0.03 3.08
C TRP A 266 19.27 0.76 3.06
N TYR A 267 19.76 1.23 4.21
CA TYR A 267 21.07 1.89 4.31
C TYR A 267 22.22 0.97 3.98
N HIS A 268 22.18 -0.32 4.36
CA HIS A 268 23.17 -1.29 3.92
C HIS A 268 23.22 -1.41 2.40
N ALA A 269 22.06 -1.53 1.75
CA ALA A 269 21.98 -1.58 0.30
C ALA A 269 22.57 -0.32 -0.36
N LEU A 270 22.23 0.87 0.14
CA LEU A 270 22.77 2.14 -0.36
C LEU A 270 24.28 2.24 -0.18
N ASN A 271 24.82 1.83 0.98
CA ASN A 271 26.26 1.83 1.25
C ASN A 271 27.03 0.86 0.35
N CYS A 272 26.36 -0.20 -0.13
CA CYS A 272 26.93 -1.12 -1.12
C CYS A 272 26.74 -0.65 -2.57
N GLY A 273 26.12 0.52 -2.78
CA GLY A 273 25.93 1.10 -4.12
C GLY A 273 24.66 0.66 -4.84
N PHE A 274 23.81 -0.13 -4.19
CA PHE A 274 22.48 -0.48 -4.71
C PHE A 274 21.49 0.63 -4.39
N THR A 275 20.47 0.80 -5.21
CA THR A 275 19.50 1.91 -5.06
C THR A 275 18.05 1.42 -5.12
N PRO A 276 17.64 0.45 -4.29
CA PRO A 276 16.22 0.11 -4.18
C PRO A 276 15.45 1.34 -3.68
N ARG A 277 14.27 1.55 -4.20
CA ARG A 277 13.43 2.71 -3.82
C ARG A 277 12.58 2.32 -2.62
N LEU A 278 12.20 3.30 -1.79
CA LEU A 278 11.17 3.08 -0.78
C LEU A 278 9.79 3.25 -1.40
N SER A 279 8.86 2.38 -1.01
CA SER A 279 7.45 2.48 -1.40
C SER A 279 6.56 2.23 -0.19
N GLY A 280 5.61 3.12 0.07
CA GLY A 280 4.71 3.05 1.23
C GLY A 280 3.61 2.03 1.01
N GLU A 281 3.30 1.28 2.06
CA GLU A 281 2.27 0.24 2.06
C GLU A 281 1.60 0.11 3.42
N THR A 282 0.41 -0.52 3.45
CA THR A 282 -0.29 -0.83 4.69
C THR A 282 -0.39 -2.32 4.97
N ASP A 283 -0.30 -3.17 3.97
CA ASP A 283 -0.69 -4.59 4.06
C ASP A 283 -2.08 -4.72 4.72
N TYR A 284 -3.00 -3.84 4.31
CA TYR A 284 -4.36 -3.82 4.84
C TYR A 284 -5.13 -5.07 4.37
N PRO A 285 -5.85 -5.79 5.22
CA PRO A 285 -6.06 -5.58 6.65
C PRO A 285 -5.12 -6.42 7.54
N CYS A 286 -3.96 -6.78 7.05
CA CYS A 286 -3.05 -7.74 7.71
C CYS A 286 -2.19 -7.07 8.78
N ILE A 287 -1.40 -6.09 8.42
CA ILE A 287 -0.55 -5.34 9.36
C ILE A 287 -1.29 -4.14 9.90
N PHE A 288 -1.73 -3.25 9.01
CA PHE A 288 -2.65 -2.19 9.39
C PHE A 288 -4.09 -2.64 9.18
N ASP A 289 -4.74 -2.99 10.25
CA ASP A 289 -6.14 -3.44 10.25
C ASP A 289 -7.14 -2.27 10.41
N GLU A 290 -6.67 -1.03 10.45
CA GLU A 290 -7.54 0.15 10.62
C GLU A 290 -8.11 0.62 9.29
N ARG A 291 -7.24 1.04 8.35
CA ARG A 291 -7.66 1.67 7.08
C ARG A 291 -6.59 1.52 6.01
N VAL A 292 -7.00 1.48 4.76
CA VAL A 292 -6.08 1.54 3.63
C VAL A 292 -5.35 2.89 3.59
N GLY A 293 -4.12 2.89 3.16
CA GLY A 293 -3.35 4.11 2.90
C GLY A 293 -2.99 4.95 4.11
N ILE A 294 -3.01 4.41 5.34
CA ILE A 294 -2.46 5.10 6.51
C ILE A 294 -0.92 5.09 6.54
N ALA A 295 -0.30 4.24 5.74
CA ALA A 295 1.06 4.37 5.23
C ALA A 295 0.96 4.30 3.72
N ARG A 296 1.47 5.30 3.03
CA ARG A 296 1.29 5.45 1.58
C ARG A 296 2.51 6.07 0.91
N SER A 297 2.64 5.83 -0.38
CA SER A 297 3.54 6.59 -1.23
C SER A 297 2.85 7.84 -1.75
N TYR A 298 3.56 8.96 -1.79
CA TYR A 298 3.25 10.07 -2.68
C TYR A 298 4.22 10.04 -3.84
N PHE A 299 3.71 10.10 -5.06
CA PHE A 299 4.51 9.98 -6.27
C PHE A 299 4.17 11.09 -7.29
N LYS A 300 5.15 11.45 -8.12
CA LYS A 300 5.00 12.48 -9.15
C LYS A 300 5.23 11.87 -10.53
N PRO A 301 4.16 11.54 -11.29
CA PRO A 301 4.30 10.92 -12.61
C PRO A 301 4.81 11.92 -13.65
N GLU A 302 5.35 11.40 -14.74
CA GLU A 302 5.71 12.16 -15.94
C GLU A 302 4.52 12.20 -16.90
N GLY A 303 3.46 12.93 -16.58
CA GLY A 303 2.26 13.01 -17.40
C GLY A 303 0.98 12.84 -16.59
N PRO A 304 -0.15 12.53 -17.23
CA PRO A 304 -1.40 12.26 -16.55
C PRO A 304 -1.30 11.08 -15.59
N LEU A 305 -2.14 11.07 -14.56
CA LEU A 305 -2.25 9.95 -13.64
C LEU A 305 -2.55 8.65 -14.41
N SER A 306 -1.77 7.63 -14.16
CA SER A 306 -1.94 6.27 -14.69
C SER A 306 -1.20 5.28 -13.81
N TYR A 307 -1.60 4.02 -13.82
CA TYR A 307 -0.90 2.97 -13.09
C TYR A 307 0.55 2.80 -13.60
N ASP A 308 0.75 2.87 -14.92
CA ASP A 308 2.09 2.85 -15.52
C ASP A 308 2.95 4.04 -15.06
N GLY A 309 2.36 5.23 -14.94
CA GLY A 309 3.02 6.42 -14.40
C GLY A 309 3.41 6.26 -12.94
N TYR A 310 2.57 5.61 -12.15
CA TYR A 310 2.84 5.28 -10.75
C TYR A 310 4.06 4.35 -10.61
N VAL A 311 4.01 3.16 -11.19
CA VAL A 311 5.11 2.19 -11.06
C VAL A 311 6.42 2.72 -11.65
N ALA A 312 6.35 3.54 -12.72
CA ALA A 312 7.52 4.21 -13.27
C ALA A 312 8.09 5.27 -12.30
N ALA A 313 7.24 6.01 -11.60
CA ALA A 313 7.67 7.01 -10.62
C ALA A 313 8.35 6.35 -9.43
N ILE A 314 7.80 5.25 -8.89
CA ILE A 314 8.46 4.44 -7.84
C ILE A 314 9.85 4.00 -8.31
N LYS A 315 9.93 3.33 -9.47
CA LYS A 315 11.19 2.83 -10.00
C LYS A 315 12.26 3.92 -10.21
N LYS A 316 11.84 5.14 -10.59
CA LYS A 316 12.72 6.29 -10.74
C LYS A 316 13.06 6.98 -9.40
N GLY A 317 12.36 6.67 -8.31
CA GLY A 317 12.50 7.37 -7.04
C GLY A 317 11.87 8.77 -7.05
N ARG A 318 10.84 9.00 -7.86
CA ARG A 318 10.00 10.21 -7.82
C ARG A 318 8.83 10.01 -6.86
N SER A 319 9.16 9.58 -5.65
CA SER A 319 8.19 9.25 -4.61
C SER A 319 8.81 9.46 -3.23
N TYR A 320 7.96 9.57 -2.23
CA TYR A 320 8.31 9.50 -0.82
C TYR A 320 7.21 8.75 -0.06
N VAL A 321 7.53 8.26 1.13
CA VAL A 321 6.60 7.55 2.01
C VAL A 321 6.12 8.50 3.09
N SER A 322 4.83 8.48 3.40
CA SER A 322 4.19 9.31 4.42
C SER A 322 2.91 8.65 4.94
N ASP A 323 2.52 9.00 6.15
CA ASP A 323 1.17 8.76 6.69
C ASP A 323 0.12 9.76 6.16
N GLY A 324 0.56 10.72 5.33
CA GLY A 324 -0.28 11.79 4.77
C GLY A 324 -0.51 12.98 5.71
N SER A 325 0.10 12.99 6.89
CA SER A 325 0.04 14.11 7.85
C SER A 325 1.15 15.13 7.63
N SER A 326 2.13 14.80 6.81
CA SER A 326 3.23 15.68 6.40
C SER A 326 3.64 15.41 4.96
N HIS A 327 4.04 16.44 4.25
CA HIS A 327 4.33 16.35 2.82
C HIS A 327 5.66 16.96 2.43
N ILE A 328 6.35 16.31 1.48
CA ILE A 328 7.49 16.87 0.77
C ILE A 328 6.97 17.39 -0.58
N ILE A 329 6.81 18.70 -0.67
CA ILE A 329 6.30 19.37 -1.89
C ILE A 329 7.39 19.44 -2.96
N ASP A 330 8.61 19.85 -2.55
CA ASP A 330 9.78 19.89 -3.43
C ASP A 330 11.02 19.41 -2.67
N PHE A 331 11.87 18.68 -3.36
CA PHE A 331 13.18 18.26 -2.86
C PHE A 331 14.20 18.26 -3.98
N SER A 332 15.33 18.92 -3.75
CA SER A 332 16.44 18.94 -4.71
C SER A 332 17.80 19.02 -4.04
N VAL A 333 18.80 18.48 -4.72
CA VAL A 333 20.22 18.65 -4.37
C VAL A 333 20.88 19.47 -5.48
N ASN A 334 21.36 20.68 -5.16
CA ASN A 334 21.67 21.74 -6.12
C ASN A 334 20.42 22.07 -6.95
N THR A 335 20.39 21.68 -8.23
CA THR A 335 19.26 21.86 -9.14
C THR A 335 18.64 20.52 -9.57
N LEU A 336 19.12 19.43 -9.02
CA LEU A 336 18.66 18.08 -9.37
C LEU A 336 17.50 17.67 -8.46
N GLU A 337 16.30 17.56 -9.02
CA GLU A 337 15.13 17.01 -8.33
C GLU A 337 15.26 15.50 -8.15
N ALA A 338 14.67 14.98 -7.07
CA ALA A 338 14.57 13.53 -6.82
C ALA A 338 13.89 12.81 -8.00
N GLY A 339 14.42 11.64 -8.38
CA GLY A 339 13.89 10.80 -9.46
C GLY A 339 14.13 11.35 -10.87
N THR A 340 14.92 12.42 -11.03
CA THR A 340 15.38 12.90 -12.34
C THR A 340 16.85 12.52 -12.58
N LYS A 341 17.26 12.37 -13.83
CA LYS A 341 18.66 11.99 -14.21
C LYS A 341 19.15 10.77 -13.40
N ASP A 342 18.34 9.74 -13.27
CA ASP A 342 18.61 8.53 -12.48
C ASP A 342 18.91 8.81 -11.01
N SER A 343 18.47 9.96 -10.48
CA SER A 343 18.74 10.42 -9.10
C SER A 343 20.22 10.45 -8.75
N LYS A 344 21.10 10.73 -9.72
CA LYS A 344 22.55 10.75 -9.55
C LYS A 344 23.11 12.17 -9.76
N LEU A 345 23.78 12.68 -8.73
CA LEU A 345 24.56 13.89 -8.78
C LEU A 345 26.06 13.54 -8.83
N TYR A 346 26.71 13.84 -9.94
CA TYR A 346 28.15 13.60 -10.11
C TYR A 346 28.93 14.82 -9.64
N LEU A 347 29.80 14.61 -8.67
CA LEU A 347 30.69 15.63 -8.11
C LEU A 347 32.12 15.45 -8.63
N LYS A 348 32.74 16.55 -9.10
CA LYS A 348 34.14 16.56 -9.57
C LYS A 348 35.12 16.78 -8.39
N GLY A 349 34.97 16.02 -7.33
CA GLY A 349 35.78 16.14 -6.12
C GLY A 349 34.97 16.68 -4.93
N LYS A 350 35.65 17.00 -3.84
CA LYS A 350 35.04 17.53 -2.62
C LYS A 350 34.49 18.92 -2.85
N GLN A 351 33.20 19.09 -2.67
CA GLN A 351 32.52 20.38 -2.81
C GLN A 351 31.26 20.44 -1.94
N THR A 352 30.80 21.67 -1.68
CA THR A 352 29.54 21.89 -1.00
C THR A 352 28.37 21.65 -1.95
N VAL A 353 27.35 20.94 -1.49
CA VAL A 353 26.06 20.80 -2.17
C VAL A 353 24.98 21.53 -1.39
N LYS A 354 24.04 22.14 -2.11
CA LYS A 354 22.86 22.77 -1.52
C LYS A 354 21.69 21.81 -1.55
N ILE A 355 21.15 21.49 -0.38
CA ILE A 355 19.91 20.72 -0.25
C ILE A 355 18.76 21.72 -0.04
N THR A 356 17.71 21.60 -0.83
CA THR A 356 16.50 22.40 -0.71
C THR A 356 15.32 21.46 -0.53
N ALA A 357 14.52 21.69 0.50
CA ALA A 357 13.29 20.98 0.75
C ALA A 357 12.17 21.99 1.05
N LYS A 358 11.00 21.78 0.45
CA LYS A 358 9.77 22.47 0.79
C LYS A 358 8.79 21.44 1.35
N VAL A 359 8.33 21.68 2.56
CA VAL A 359 7.46 20.76 3.30
C VAL A 359 6.17 21.45 3.73
N ALA A 360 5.12 20.67 3.97
CA ALA A 360 3.86 21.10 4.54
C ALA A 360 3.43 20.15 5.67
#